data_fa47b2d670666b134f4e5bc565a94a4d
#
_entry.id   fa47b2d670666b134f4e5bc565a94a4d
#
_cell.length_a   1.000
_cell.length_b   1.000
_cell.length_c   1.000
_cell.angle_alpha   90.00
_cell.angle_beta   90.00
_cell.angle_gamma   90.00
#
_symmetry.space_group_name_H-M   'P 1'
#
loop_
_entity.id
_entity.type
_entity.pdbx_description
1 polymer ?
#
loop_
_entity_poly.entity_id
_entity_poly.type
_entity_poly.pdbx_seq_one_letter_code
_entity_poly.pdbx_strand_id
1 'polypeptide(L)'
;MPLLSIIEQNAADIRNVVNDDSLILEHHSDVVNETDNDDAADNKKLLTDFWTAPIIITTLVQMLNTFYSHKMSSVCRFSSLVNSVIVFDEVQTVPYKMLSLFNFAISFLATYCNTTIILCSATQPYLEEVHYPLLCEADDLIVLPEEVKGKFKRVEIINESSMDISGVVNFANDIIDQNYNLLIVCNTKNEAAEIYNKIDNAEAKYYLSSAMCTNHRKAIVAKIKNDLDNNVKVVCVSTQVIEAGVNVSFERVIRLQAGLDSIIQTAGRCNRHGECDIGYTYIIKLNGEKLTMLPDIENGKNATSSLLVETRYNDKYKDLMSPESIKRYYTKLYKNSHGADQDYYISNLGKNMVQLLANDPENEYLLNISAKTAGQNFHVINDDTVQVVVPYKEGAKIIGKFLSNTYFDLHQTLDLVKRAKGYIVSCYPNQIEKLMKDKSVTILETTGIYLLTNLSYYNEELGLLNEPDNTAIMF
;
A
#
# COMPACT_ATOMS: atom_id res chain seq x y z
N MET A 1 9.58 -3.09 3.45
CA MET A 1 8.78 -1.89 3.14
C MET A 1 7.58 -2.28 2.28
N PRO A 2 6.39 -1.76 2.50
CA PRO A 2 5.18 -2.24 1.82
C PRO A 2 4.94 -1.59 0.45
N LEU A 3 5.35 -0.33 0.25
CA LEU A 3 5.05 0.45 -0.94
C LEU A 3 6.31 0.89 -1.68
N LEU A 4 6.27 0.82 -3.01
CA LEU A 4 7.39 1.17 -3.89
C LEU A 4 7.84 2.64 -3.76
N SER A 5 6.90 3.57 -3.58
CA SER A 5 7.21 4.99 -3.39
C SER A 5 8.03 5.28 -2.13
N ILE A 6 7.79 4.53 -1.04
CA ILE A 6 8.58 4.62 0.20
C ILE A 6 9.98 4.05 -0.02
N ILE A 7 10.09 2.95 -0.78
CA ILE A 7 11.38 2.32 -1.08
C ILE A 7 12.29 3.29 -1.81
N GLU A 8 11.81 3.95 -2.87
CA GLU A 8 12.60 4.92 -3.64
C GLU A 8 13.11 6.08 -2.75
N GLN A 9 12.24 6.62 -1.87
CA GLN A 9 12.62 7.70 -0.97
C GLN A 9 13.65 7.24 0.07
N ASN A 10 13.38 6.15 0.78
CA ASN A 10 14.27 5.63 1.82
C ASN A 10 15.60 5.15 1.21
N ALA A 11 15.58 4.60 -0.01
CA ALA A 11 16.80 4.24 -0.72
C ALA A 11 17.68 5.46 -1.01
N ALA A 12 17.08 6.58 -1.44
CA ALA A 12 17.80 7.81 -1.66
C ALA A 12 18.40 8.35 -0.35
N ASP A 13 17.65 8.33 0.74
CA ASP A 13 18.12 8.79 2.06
C ASP A 13 19.27 7.90 2.58
N ILE A 14 19.16 6.57 2.44
CA ILE A 14 20.22 5.63 2.82
C ILE A 14 21.47 5.84 1.97
N ARG A 15 21.33 6.05 0.65
CA ARG A 15 22.47 6.37 -0.22
C ARG A 15 23.20 7.64 0.21
N ASN A 16 22.47 8.67 0.55
CA ASN A 16 23.04 9.94 1.03
C ASN A 16 23.84 9.75 2.33
N VAL A 17 23.41 8.85 3.21
CA VAL A 17 24.11 8.56 4.48
C VAL A 17 25.32 7.65 4.26
N VAL A 18 25.16 6.58 3.49
CA VAL A 18 26.20 5.55 3.24
C VAL A 18 27.29 6.09 2.31
N ASN A 19 26.92 6.93 1.33
CA ASN A 19 27.78 7.55 0.33
C ASN A 19 28.66 6.55 -0.45
N ASP A 20 28.15 5.31 -0.62
CA ASP A 20 28.76 4.26 -1.43
C ASP A 20 27.66 3.36 -2.02
N ASP A 21 27.33 3.59 -3.29
CA ASP A 21 26.28 2.85 -4.00
C ASP A 21 26.61 1.37 -4.22
N SER A 22 27.89 0.97 -4.17
CA SER A 22 28.30 -0.42 -4.35
C SER A 22 27.85 -1.35 -3.21
N LEU A 23 27.57 -0.77 -2.04
CA LEU A 23 27.12 -1.50 -0.86
C LEU A 23 25.58 -1.73 -0.85
N ILE A 24 24.82 -1.06 -1.72
CA ILE A 24 23.36 -1.01 -1.66
C ILE A 24 22.75 -1.73 -2.85
N LEU A 25 21.91 -2.72 -2.58
CA LEU A 25 21.06 -3.39 -3.56
C LEU A 25 19.60 -3.01 -3.35
N GLU A 26 18.99 -2.37 -4.34
CA GLU A 26 17.53 -2.27 -4.41
C GLU A 26 16.95 -3.46 -5.17
N HIS A 27 15.97 -4.15 -4.57
CA HIS A 27 15.31 -5.28 -5.19
C HIS A 27 13.78 -5.20 -5.03
N HIS A 28 13.12 -4.69 -6.04
CA HIS A 28 11.67 -4.66 -6.16
C HIS A 28 11.23 -4.67 -7.64
N SER A 29 9.91 -4.77 -7.91
CA SER A 29 9.37 -4.93 -9.27
C SER A 29 9.68 -3.77 -10.22
N ASP A 30 9.92 -2.55 -9.68
CA ASP A 30 10.06 -1.33 -10.48
C ASP A 30 11.51 -0.91 -10.73
N VAL A 31 12.50 -1.64 -10.20
CA VAL A 31 13.90 -1.35 -10.51
C VAL A 31 14.15 -1.54 -12.00
N VAL A 32 14.38 -0.43 -12.68
CA VAL A 32 14.81 -0.42 -14.09
C VAL A 32 16.33 -0.65 -14.10
N ASN A 33 16.77 -1.75 -14.69
CA ASN A 33 18.19 -1.99 -14.89
C ASN A 33 18.68 -1.12 -16.06
N GLU A 34 19.35 0.00 -15.77
CA GLU A 34 19.90 0.93 -16.76
C GLU A 34 21.30 0.49 -17.30
N THR A 35 21.69 -0.76 -17.16
CA THR A 35 23.01 -1.18 -17.61
C THR A 35 22.96 -1.65 -19.05
N ASP A 36 23.61 -0.90 -19.94
CA ASP A 36 23.82 -1.22 -21.37
C ASP A 36 24.88 -2.34 -21.58
N ASN A 37 25.46 -2.92 -20.53
CA ASN A 37 26.47 -3.98 -20.58
C ASN A 37 25.90 -5.31 -20.09
N ASP A 38 25.96 -6.35 -20.91
CA ASP A 38 25.48 -7.70 -20.59
C ASP A 38 26.15 -8.26 -19.33
N ASP A 39 27.45 -8.05 -19.14
CA ASP A 39 28.20 -8.50 -17.95
C ASP A 39 27.73 -7.81 -16.66
N ALA A 40 27.38 -6.54 -16.73
CA ALA A 40 26.86 -5.80 -15.59
C ALA A 40 25.40 -6.21 -15.25
N ALA A 41 24.61 -6.57 -16.27
CA ALA A 41 23.26 -7.09 -16.09
C ALA A 41 23.27 -8.47 -15.44
N ASP A 42 24.17 -9.36 -15.83
CA ASP A 42 24.32 -10.71 -15.25
C ASP A 42 24.82 -10.62 -13.79
N ASN A 43 25.80 -9.76 -13.50
CA ASN A 43 26.26 -9.53 -12.13
C ASN A 43 25.14 -8.99 -11.23
N LYS A 44 24.35 -8.04 -11.70
CA LYS A 44 23.21 -7.49 -10.94
C LYS A 44 22.12 -8.54 -10.72
N LYS A 45 21.89 -9.42 -11.69
CA LYS A 45 20.98 -10.56 -11.54
C LYS A 45 21.46 -11.52 -10.47
N LEU A 46 22.75 -11.86 -10.43
CA LEU A 46 23.34 -12.70 -9.38
C LEU A 46 23.21 -12.03 -7.99
N LEU A 47 23.51 -10.73 -7.87
CA LEU A 47 23.31 -9.98 -6.63
C LEU A 47 21.83 -10.04 -6.16
N THR A 48 20.89 -9.94 -7.10
CA THR A 48 19.45 -9.99 -6.83
C THR A 48 18.97 -11.39 -6.44
N ASP A 49 19.49 -12.44 -7.10
CA ASP A 49 19.09 -13.82 -6.85
C ASP A 49 19.66 -14.37 -5.52
N PHE A 50 20.79 -13.84 -5.05
CA PHE A 50 21.45 -14.31 -3.83
C PHE A 50 21.47 -13.28 -2.68
N TRP A 51 21.08 -12.03 -2.93
CA TRP A 51 21.11 -10.95 -1.93
C TRP A 51 22.46 -10.78 -1.24
N THR A 52 23.54 -10.76 -2.01
CA THR A 52 24.92 -10.73 -1.48
C THR A 52 25.44 -9.33 -1.13
N ALA A 53 24.65 -8.26 -1.42
CA ALA A 53 25.04 -6.91 -1.03
C ALA A 53 24.92 -6.71 0.50
N PRO A 54 25.80 -5.90 1.12
CA PRO A 54 25.75 -5.61 2.54
C PRO A 54 24.44 -4.95 3.02
N ILE A 55 23.86 -4.10 2.18
CA ILE A 55 22.58 -3.41 2.46
C ILE A 55 21.61 -3.75 1.35
N ILE A 56 20.46 -4.32 1.74
CA ILE A 56 19.40 -4.72 0.80
C ILE A 56 18.12 -3.97 1.13
N ILE A 57 17.61 -3.22 0.17
CA ILE A 57 16.35 -2.51 0.27
C ILE A 57 15.34 -3.25 -0.60
N THR A 58 14.30 -3.81 0.05
CA THR A 58 13.35 -4.69 -0.65
C THR A 58 11.94 -4.57 -0.11
N THR A 59 10.99 -5.20 -0.80
CA THR A 59 9.58 -5.26 -0.38
C THR A 59 9.33 -6.43 0.57
N LEU A 60 8.28 -6.31 1.39
CA LEU A 60 7.72 -7.43 2.16
C LEU A 60 7.38 -8.63 1.25
N VAL A 61 6.90 -8.37 0.04
CA VAL A 61 6.59 -9.40 -0.97
C VAL A 61 7.80 -10.26 -1.28
N GLN A 62 8.96 -9.64 -1.54
CA GLN A 62 10.17 -10.38 -1.85
C GLN A 62 10.69 -11.16 -0.65
N MET A 63 10.54 -10.60 0.55
CA MET A 63 10.91 -11.26 1.79
C MET A 63 10.06 -12.52 2.03
N LEU A 64 8.74 -12.44 1.95
CA LEU A 64 7.85 -13.60 2.12
C LEU A 64 8.04 -14.63 1.00
N ASN A 65 8.30 -14.21 -0.23
CA ASN A 65 8.64 -15.13 -1.33
C ASN A 65 9.91 -15.93 -1.06
N THR A 66 10.86 -15.41 -0.29
CA THR A 66 12.07 -16.15 0.10
C THR A 66 11.74 -17.37 0.95
N PHE A 67 10.69 -17.31 1.77
CA PHE A 67 10.26 -18.42 2.61
C PHE A 67 9.26 -19.36 1.93
N TYR A 68 8.32 -18.82 1.17
CA TYR A 68 7.10 -19.55 0.80
C TYR A 68 6.95 -19.78 -0.71
N SER A 69 7.77 -19.16 -1.57
CA SER A 69 7.71 -19.38 -3.00
C SER A 69 8.38 -20.70 -3.41
N HIS A 70 7.85 -21.32 -4.49
CA HIS A 70 8.48 -22.47 -5.12
C HIS A 70 9.66 -22.12 -6.05
N LYS A 71 9.90 -20.83 -6.31
CA LYS A 71 10.94 -20.36 -7.23
C LYS A 71 12.32 -20.48 -6.59
N MET A 72 13.25 -21.20 -7.25
CA MET A 72 14.61 -21.40 -6.75
C MET A 72 15.35 -20.08 -6.49
N SER A 73 15.21 -19.08 -7.38
CA SER A 73 15.81 -17.75 -7.19
C SER A 73 15.35 -17.05 -5.91
N SER A 74 14.09 -17.29 -5.48
CA SER A 74 13.61 -16.76 -4.20
C SER A 74 14.24 -17.50 -3.01
N VAL A 75 14.33 -18.84 -3.09
CA VAL A 75 14.87 -19.68 -2.01
C VAL A 75 16.36 -19.43 -1.78
N CYS A 76 17.14 -19.16 -2.85
CA CYS A 76 18.57 -18.89 -2.75
C CYS A 76 18.91 -17.67 -1.86
N ARG A 77 18.00 -16.73 -1.72
CA ARG A 77 18.17 -15.52 -0.87
C ARG A 77 18.17 -15.83 0.62
N PHE A 78 17.64 -16.98 1.01
CA PHE A 78 17.51 -17.36 2.42
C PHE A 78 18.85 -17.32 3.17
N SER A 79 19.95 -17.74 2.52
CA SER A 79 21.29 -17.74 3.12
C SER A 79 21.75 -16.36 3.61
N SER A 80 21.30 -15.30 2.96
CA SER A 80 21.65 -13.91 3.29
C SER A 80 20.83 -13.33 4.44
N LEU A 81 19.79 -14.04 4.87
CA LEU A 81 18.99 -13.65 6.04
C LEU A 81 19.62 -14.16 7.36
N VAL A 82 20.52 -15.15 7.29
CA VAL A 82 21.21 -15.70 8.47
C VAL A 82 22.27 -14.71 8.95
N ASN A 83 22.39 -14.50 10.27
CA ASN A 83 23.30 -13.53 10.90
C ASN A 83 23.12 -12.09 10.38
N SER A 84 21.90 -11.70 10.08
CA SER A 84 21.57 -10.36 9.55
C SER A 84 20.76 -9.53 10.52
N VAL A 85 20.58 -8.25 10.20
CA VAL A 85 19.62 -7.36 10.83
C VAL A 85 18.54 -7.03 9.81
N ILE A 86 17.29 -7.32 10.13
CA ILE A 86 16.15 -7.08 9.25
C ILE A 86 15.22 -6.07 9.88
N VAL A 87 15.01 -4.95 9.19
CA VAL A 87 14.09 -3.90 9.60
C VAL A 87 12.82 -3.99 8.76
N PHE A 88 11.70 -4.30 9.41
CA PHE A 88 10.37 -4.24 8.81
C PHE A 88 9.75 -2.88 9.11
N ASP A 89 9.72 -2.01 8.12
CA ASP A 89 9.07 -0.72 8.20
C ASP A 89 7.61 -0.84 7.80
N GLU A 90 6.72 -0.12 8.50
CA GLU A 90 5.26 -0.18 8.35
C GLU A 90 4.70 -1.61 8.49
N VAL A 91 5.10 -2.32 9.55
CA VAL A 91 4.77 -3.74 9.74
C VAL A 91 3.25 -4.01 9.79
N GLN A 92 2.42 -3.03 10.18
CA GLN A 92 0.96 -3.15 10.17
C GLN A 92 0.36 -3.35 8.76
N THR A 93 1.15 -3.14 7.70
CA THR A 93 0.71 -3.37 6.31
C THR A 93 0.86 -4.82 5.85
N VAL A 94 1.33 -5.73 6.71
CA VAL A 94 1.31 -7.17 6.45
C VAL A 94 -0.14 -7.58 6.16
N PRO A 95 -0.43 -8.19 4.98
CA PRO A 95 -1.79 -8.59 4.65
C PRO A 95 -2.36 -9.53 5.71
N TYR A 96 -3.61 -9.30 6.11
CA TYR A 96 -4.28 -10.02 7.18
C TYR A 96 -4.14 -11.56 7.02
N LYS A 97 -4.38 -12.07 5.81
CA LYS A 97 -4.26 -13.50 5.47
C LYS A 97 -2.86 -14.09 5.65
N MET A 98 -1.83 -13.27 5.84
CA MET A 98 -0.42 -13.70 5.92
C MET A 98 0.18 -13.56 7.31
N LEU A 99 -0.58 -13.09 8.29
CA LEU A 99 -0.06 -12.80 9.63
C LEU A 99 0.60 -14.01 10.28
N SER A 100 -0.05 -15.18 10.21
CA SER A 100 0.53 -16.43 10.74
C SER A 100 1.83 -16.84 10.05
N LEU A 101 1.88 -16.72 8.72
CA LEU A 101 3.09 -17.03 7.95
C LEU A 101 4.21 -16.03 8.24
N PHE A 102 3.88 -14.76 8.39
CA PHE A 102 4.84 -13.73 8.78
C PHE A 102 5.43 -14.04 10.15
N ASN A 103 4.59 -14.38 11.15
CA ASN A 103 5.05 -14.75 12.49
C ASN A 103 5.96 -15.97 12.48
N PHE A 104 5.65 -17.00 11.68
CA PHE A 104 6.53 -18.17 11.54
C PHE A 104 7.88 -17.77 10.93
N ALA A 105 7.89 -16.97 9.86
CA ALA A 105 9.13 -16.57 9.20
C ALA A 105 10.05 -15.78 10.14
N ILE A 106 9.53 -14.75 10.82
CA ILE A 106 10.36 -13.92 11.72
C ILE A 106 10.75 -14.66 13.00
N SER A 107 9.88 -15.51 13.57
CA SER A 107 10.22 -16.35 14.71
C SER A 107 11.34 -17.33 14.38
N PHE A 108 11.27 -17.96 13.19
CA PHE A 108 12.33 -18.87 12.74
C PHE A 108 13.67 -18.15 12.57
N LEU A 109 13.68 -16.97 11.94
CA LEU A 109 14.88 -16.18 11.76
C LEU A 109 15.49 -15.77 13.10
N ALA A 110 14.69 -15.24 14.01
CA ALA A 110 15.17 -14.79 15.31
C ALA A 110 15.69 -15.95 16.16
N THR A 111 14.99 -17.11 16.17
CA THR A 111 15.33 -18.23 17.05
C THR A 111 16.48 -19.08 16.53
N TYR A 112 16.51 -19.37 15.20
CA TYR A 112 17.42 -20.36 14.63
C TYR A 112 18.49 -19.80 13.72
N CYS A 113 18.32 -18.56 13.22
CA CYS A 113 19.22 -17.98 12.24
C CYS A 113 20.11 -16.87 12.81
N ASN A 114 20.08 -16.64 14.12
CA ASN A 114 20.83 -15.54 14.78
C ASN A 114 20.58 -14.19 14.08
N THR A 115 19.31 -13.94 13.69
CA THR A 115 18.89 -12.73 12.98
C THR A 115 18.21 -11.78 13.92
N THR A 116 18.64 -10.53 13.95
CA THR A 116 17.95 -9.47 14.70
C THR A 116 16.79 -8.93 13.89
N ILE A 117 15.58 -8.98 14.43
CA ILE A 117 14.37 -8.46 13.81
C ILE A 117 13.96 -7.15 14.49
N ILE A 118 13.79 -6.10 13.70
CA ILE A 118 13.29 -4.79 14.16
C ILE A 118 11.95 -4.52 13.47
N LEU A 119 10.89 -4.33 14.26
CA LEU A 119 9.55 -4.02 13.76
C LEU A 119 9.26 -2.54 13.99
N CYS A 120 9.10 -1.77 12.90
CA CYS A 120 8.80 -0.35 12.94
C CYS A 120 7.36 -0.11 12.51
N SER A 121 6.61 0.68 13.27
CA SER A 121 5.22 1.01 12.97
C SER A 121 4.74 2.20 13.79
N ALA A 122 3.85 3.01 13.22
CA ALA A 122 3.06 3.97 13.98
C ALA A 122 1.98 3.28 14.84
N THR A 123 1.52 2.09 14.40
CA THR A 123 0.50 1.28 15.06
C THR A 123 0.96 -0.17 15.12
N GLN A 124 1.62 -0.54 16.23
CA GLN A 124 2.11 -1.92 16.41
C GLN A 124 0.98 -2.93 16.31
N PRO A 125 1.08 -3.94 15.43
CA PRO A 125 -0.03 -4.87 15.14
C PRO A 125 -0.17 -6.00 16.16
N TYR A 126 0.31 -5.94 17.37
CA TYR A 126 0.17 -6.94 18.43
C TYR A 126 0.19 -8.38 17.91
N LEU A 127 1.31 -8.78 17.29
CA LEU A 127 1.48 -10.06 16.60
C LEU A 127 1.38 -11.27 17.53
N GLU A 128 1.47 -11.07 18.83
CA GLU A 128 1.23 -12.07 19.87
C GLU A 128 -0.26 -12.46 20.04
N GLU A 129 -1.19 -11.68 19.51
CA GLU A 129 -2.64 -11.97 19.53
C GLU A 129 -3.17 -12.60 18.23
N VAL A 130 -2.30 -12.85 17.24
CA VAL A 130 -2.62 -13.55 15.98
C VAL A 130 -2.90 -15.03 16.24
N HIS A 131 -3.63 -15.73 15.37
CA HIS A 131 -3.98 -17.15 15.52
C HIS A 131 -2.76 -18.04 15.79
N TYR A 132 -1.68 -17.86 15.02
CA TYR A 132 -0.36 -18.39 15.38
C TYR A 132 0.51 -17.21 15.84
N PRO A 133 0.66 -17.06 17.18
CA PRO A 133 1.34 -15.90 17.74
C PRO A 133 2.82 -15.89 17.44
N LEU A 134 3.43 -14.73 17.62
CA LEU A 134 4.88 -14.59 17.62
C LEU A 134 5.48 -15.47 18.73
N LEU A 135 6.49 -16.29 18.38
CA LEU A 135 7.08 -17.27 19.31
C LEU A 135 8.29 -16.71 20.09
N CYS A 136 8.78 -15.53 19.71
CA CYS A 136 9.87 -14.85 20.42
C CYS A 136 9.33 -13.62 21.15
N GLU A 137 9.89 -13.36 22.31
CA GLU A 137 9.62 -12.12 23.05
C GLU A 137 10.20 -10.93 22.27
N ALA A 138 9.48 -9.82 22.28
CA ALA A 138 9.91 -8.58 21.67
C ALA A 138 10.00 -7.48 22.74
N ASP A 139 11.14 -6.78 22.75
CA ASP A 139 11.37 -5.64 23.65
C ASP A 139 11.23 -4.33 22.88
N ASP A 140 10.77 -3.30 23.56
CA ASP A 140 10.78 -1.94 23.02
C ASP A 140 12.24 -1.46 22.85
N LEU A 141 12.65 -1.18 21.61
CA LEU A 141 13.99 -0.68 21.32
C LEU A 141 14.24 0.71 21.98
N ILE A 142 13.18 1.52 22.06
CA ILE A 142 13.24 2.86 22.68
C ILE A 142 12.04 3.01 23.61
N VAL A 143 12.30 3.22 24.89
CA VAL A 143 11.27 3.58 25.87
C VAL A 143 11.29 5.10 26.07
N LEU A 144 10.25 5.77 25.58
CA LEU A 144 10.11 7.22 25.75
C LEU A 144 9.50 7.56 27.12
N PRO A 145 10.12 8.48 27.90
CA PRO A 145 9.51 9.00 29.13
C PRO A 145 8.17 9.69 28.83
N GLU A 146 7.21 9.61 29.76
CA GLU A 146 5.87 10.21 29.59
C GLU A 146 5.90 11.71 29.31
N GLU A 147 6.85 12.43 29.96
CA GLU A 147 7.07 13.87 29.76
C GLU A 147 7.46 14.21 28.30
N VAL A 148 8.11 13.27 27.61
CA VAL A 148 8.55 13.42 26.23
C VAL A 148 7.40 13.07 25.27
N LYS A 149 6.63 12.04 25.59
CA LYS A 149 5.47 11.62 24.77
C LYS A 149 4.46 12.76 24.54
N GLY A 150 4.18 13.54 25.61
CA GLY A 150 3.26 14.68 25.52
C GLY A 150 3.68 15.76 24.51
N LYS A 151 5.01 15.93 24.29
CA LYS A 151 5.55 16.92 23.34
C LYS A 151 5.36 16.51 21.88
N PHE A 152 5.08 15.24 21.60
CA PHE A 152 4.82 14.74 20.27
C PHE A 152 3.34 14.81 19.87
N LYS A 153 2.43 15.19 20.78
CA LYS A 153 1.01 15.33 20.46
C LYS A 153 0.80 16.56 19.58
N ARG A 154 0.65 16.33 18.28
CA ARG A 154 0.46 17.38 17.27
C ARG A 154 -0.89 17.32 16.60
N VAL A 155 -1.66 16.25 16.83
CA VAL A 155 -2.93 15.99 16.18
C VAL A 155 -3.95 15.52 17.22
N GLU A 156 -5.19 15.94 17.04
CA GLU A 156 -6.35 15.43 17.77
C GLU A 156 -7.31 14.77 16.79
N ILE A 157 -7.77 13.55 17.13
CA ILE A 157 -8.72 12.80 16.33
C ILE A 157 -10.12 12.99 16.91
N ILE A 158 -11.02 13.53 16.10
CA ILE A 158 -12.42 13.81 16.48
C ILE A 158 -13.34 12.85 15.73
N ASN A 159 -14.20 12.15 16.47
CA ASN A 159 -15.22 11.29 15.87
C ASN A 159 -16.49 12.10 15.64
N GLU A 160 -16.79 12.39 14.38
CA GLU A 160 -17.97 13.11 13.95
C GLU A 160 -19.19 12.20 13.79
N SER A 161 -20.37 12.81 13.60
CA SER A 161 -21.60 12.09 13.29
C SER A 161 -21.51 11.38 11.94
N SER A 162 -22.36 10.36 11.75
CA SER A 162 -22.47 9.74 10.42
C SER A 162 -23.16 10.68 9.43
N MET A 163 -22.63 10.72 8.20
CA MET A 163 -23.11 11.61 7.13
C MET A 163 -23.29 10.84 5.82
N ASP A 164 -24.08 11.38 4.91
CA ASP A 164 -24.04 11.01 3.49
C ASP A 164 -22.94 11.83 2.76
N ILE A 165 -22.73 11.58 1.48
CA ILE A 165 -21.74 12.31 0.68
C ILE A 165 -21.99 13.83 0.69
N SER A 166 -23.25 14.25 0.62
CA SER A 166 -23.61 15.68 0.65
C SER A 166 -23.26 16.31 1.99
N GLY A 167 -23.47 15.59 3.09
CA GLY A 167 -23.06 16.02 4.44
C GLY A 167 -21.54 16.15 4.57
N VAL A 168 -20.78 15.18 4.04
CA VAL A 168 -19.30 15.25 4.00
C VAL A 168 -18.82 16.46 3.19
N VAL A 169 -19.43 16.73 2.03
CA VAL A 169 -19.10 17.89 1.19
C VAL A 169 -19.40 19.20 1.91
N ASN A 170 -20.56 19.32 2.56
CA ASN A 170 -20.91 20.53 3.33
C ASN A 170 -19.91 20.75 4.48
N PHE A 171 -19.58 19.70 5.23
CA PHE A 171 -18.59 19.77 6.29
C PHE A 171 -17.19 20.15 5.77
N ALA A 172 -16.81 19.64 4.61
CA ALA A 172 -15.57 20.02 3.95
C ALA A 172 -15.57 21.50 3.53
N ASN A 173 -16.67 21.99 2.95
CA ASN A 173 -16.80 23.38 2.56
C ASN A 173 -16.75 24.34 3.77
N ASP A 174 -17.34 23.96 4.91
CA ASP A 174 -17.23 24.74 6.16
C ASP A 174 -15.78 24.89 6.63
N ILE A 175 -14.94 23.86 6.42
CA ILE A 175 -13.51 23.92 6.73
C ILE A 175 -12.74 24.76 5.71
N ILE A 176 -13.09 24.66 4.42
CA ILE A 176 -12.49 25.43 3.35
C ILE A 176 -12.80 26.93 3.52
N ASP A 177 -14.02 27.28 3.88
CA ASP A 177 -14.45 28.65 4.12
C ASP A 177 -13.74 29.30 5.32
N GLN A 178 -13.23 28.47 6.26
CA GLN A 178 -12.34 28.91 7.35
C GLN A 178 -10.87 29.08 6.91
N ASN A 179 -10.60 28.89 5.60
CA ASN A 179 -9.29 29.09 4.98
C ASN A 179 -8.20 28.11 5.45
N TYR A 180 -8.57 26.82 5.69
CA TYR A 180 -7.63 25.75 5.99
C TYR A 180 -7.29 24.89 4.75
N ASN A 181 -6.05 24.39 4.72
CA ASN A 181 -5.68 23.29 3.83
C ASN A 181 -6.38 22.01 4.29
N LEU A 182 -7.02 21.28 3.37
CA LEU A 182 -7.84 20.12 3.71
C LEU A 182 -7.44 18.88 2.91
N LEU A 183 -7.22 17.78 3.61
CA LEU A 183 -7.12 16.45 3.03
C LEU A 183 -8.39 15.65 3.35
N ILE A 184 -8.99 15.02 2.33
CA ILE A 184 -10.11 14.09 2.49
C ILE A 184 -9.68 12.73 1.98
N VAL A 185 -9.75 11.70 2.85
CA VAL A 185 -9.36 10.33 2.46
C VAL A 185 -10.56 9.39 2.52
N CYS A 186 -10.87 8.80 1.37
CA CYS A 186 -12.00 7.92 1.14
C CYS A 186 -11.56 6.45 1.04
N ASN A 187 -12.49 5.51 1.23
CA ASN A 187 -12.23 4.09 1.13
C ASN A 187 -12.30 3.57 -0.31
N THR A 188 -13.11 4.20 -1.16
CA THR A 188 -13.29 3.81 -2.55
C THR A 188 -12.98 4.94 -3.53
N LYS A 189 -12.58 4.58 -4.76
CA LYS A 189 -12.35 5.55 -5.84
C LYS A 189 -13.61 6.32 -6.23
N ASN A 190 -14.77 5.66 -6.18
CA ASN A 190 -16.05 6.27 -6.56
C ASN A 190 -16.47 7.36 -5.57
N GLU A 191 -16.37 7.09 -4.26
CA GLU A 191 -16.65 8.09 -3.22
C GLU A 191 -15.70 9.29 -3.34
N ALA A 192 -14.39 9.01 -3.54
CA ALA A 192 -13.40 10.06 -3.69
C ALA A 192 -13.69 10.94 -4.93
N ALA A 193 -14.04 10.33 -6.07
CA ALA A 193 -14.39 11.07 -7.28
C ALA A 193 -15.70 11.87 -7.10
N GLU A 194 -16.72 11.31 -6.44
CA GLU A 194 -17.98 12.01 -6.20
C GLU A 194 -17.79 13.21 -5.27
N ILE A 195 -17.06 13.07 -4.17
CA ILE A 195 -16.72 14.16 -3.25
C ILE A 195 -15.90 15.22 -3.98
N TYR A 196 -14.86 14.81 -4.72
CA TYR A 196 -14.01 15.71 -5.51
C TYR A 196 -14.85 16.59 -6.47
N ASN A 197 -15.78 15.98 -7.20
CA ASN A 197 -16.60 16.70 -8.17
C ASN A 197 -17.58 17.69 -7.51
N LYS A 198 -17.99 17.44 -6.26
CA LYS A 198 -18.97 18.27 -5.54
C LYS A 198 -18.34 19.40 -4.70
N ILE A 199 -17.01 19.44 -4.53
CA ILE A 199 -16.33 20.54 -3.85
C ILE A 199 -16.12 21.68 -4.84
N ASP A 200 -16.62 22.88 -4.53
CA ASP A 200 -16.62 24.02 -5.44
C ASP A 200 -15.69 25.17 -5.01
N ASN A 201 -15.49 25.40 -3.72
CA ASN A 201 -14.87 26.65 -3.21
C ASN A 201 -13.36 26.55 -2.95
N ALA A 202 -12.63 25.58 -3.55
CA ALA A 202 -11.20 25.43 -3.31
C ALA A 202 -10.36 26.30 -4.24
N GLU A 203 -9.34 26.99 -3.74
CA GLU A 203 -8.36 27.74 -4.52
C GLU A 203 -7.54 26.81 -5.43
N ALA A 204 -7.05 25.68 -4.86
CA ALA A 204 -6.44 24.60 -5.60
C ALA A 204 -7.05 23.25 -5.17
N LYS A 205 -7.53 22.48 -6.14
CA LYS A 205 -8.23 21.20 -5.88
C LYS A 205 -7.51 20.05 -6.58
N TYR A 206 -7.19 19.00 -5.84
CA TYR A 206 -6.48 17.83 -6.33
C TYR A 206 -7.21 16.54 -6.01
N TYR A 207 -7.15 15.59 -6.94
CA TYR A 207 -7.59 14.22 -6.75
C TYR A 207 -6.39 13.29 -6.81
N LEU A 208 -6.36 12.24 -5.96
CA LEU A 208 -5.26 11.27 -5.93
C LEU A 208 -5.79 9.86 -5.66
N SER A 209 -5.59 8.93 -6.60
CA SER A 209 -6.04 7.54 -6.42
C SER A 209 -5.19 6.54 -7.20
N SER A 210 -5.44 5.25 -6.96
CA SER A 210 -4.85 4.16 -7.75
C SER A 210 -5.40 4.06 -9.19
N ALA A 211 -6.38 4.88 -9.59
CA ALA A 211 -6.80 5.02 -10.98
C ALA A 211 -5.78 5.82 -11.82
N MET A 212 -4.85 6.51 -11.17
CA MET A 212 -3.73 7.21 -11.82
C MET A 212 -2.50 6.32 -11.89
N CYS A 213 -1.77 6.35 -12.99
CA CYS A 213 -0.47 5.70 -13.09
C CYS A 213 0.57 6.37 -12.16
N THR A 214 1.66 5.68 -11.88
CA THR A 214 2.70 6.16 -10.94
C THR A 214 3.24 7.54 -11.30
N ASN A 215 3.56 7.79 -12.56
CA ASN A 215 4.08 9.10 -12.99
C ASN A 215 3.04 10.22 -12.87
N HIS A 216 1.76 9.90 -13.06
CA HIS A 216 0.68 10.86 -12.84
C HIS A 216 0.56 11.22 -11.36
N ARG A 217 0.54 10.23 -10.46
CA ARG A 217 0.51 10.47 -9.00
C ARG A 217 1.69 11.29 -8.53
N LYS A 218 2.91 10.95 -8.98
CA LYS A 218 4.13 11.74 -8.66
C LYS A 218 3.99 13.19 -9.09
N ALA A 219 3.44 13.45 -10.27
CA ALA A 219 3.22 14.81 -10.77
C ALA A 219 2.18 15.58 -9.94
N ILE A 220 1.07 14.94 -9.55
CA ILE A 220 0.05 15.57 -8.68
C ILE A 220 0.62 15.87 -7.29
N VAL A 221 1.34 14.92 -6.67
CA VAL A 221 1.98 15.13 -5.36
C VAL A 221 2.98 16.31 -5.42
N ALA A 222 3.77 16.41 -6.50
CA ALA A 222 4.69 17.53 -6.67
C ALA A 222 3.96 18.87 -6.77
N LYS A 223 2.80 18.92 -7.47
CA LYS A 223 1.97 20.13 -7.53
C LYS A 223 1.40 20.49 -6.17
N ILE A 224 0.81 19.53 -5.45
CA ILE A 224 0.29 19.73 -4.09
C ILE A 224 1.36 20.32 -3.19
N LYS A 225 2.57 19.72 -3.21
CA LYS A 225 3.68 20.21 -2.39
C LYS A 225 4.07 21.63 -2.74
N ASN A 226 4.23 21.92 -4.04
CA ASN A 226 4.57 23.28 -4.50
C ASN A 226 3.52 24.31 -4.07
N ASP A 227 2.24 23.99 -4.16
CA ASP A 227 1.18 24.92 -3.79
C ASP A 227 1.11 25.14 -2.28
N LEU A 228 1.27 24.07 -1.47
CA LEU A 228 1.39 24.18 -0.03
C LEU A 228 2.60 25.02 0.39
N ASP A 229 3.76 24.80 -0.23
CA ASP A 229 5.00 25.56 0.04
C ASP A 229 4.84 27.06 -0.33
N ASN A 230 3.95 27.39 -1.29
CA ASN A 230 3.61 28.76 -1.68
C ASN A 230 2.40 29.34 -0.94
N ASN A 231 1.92 28.68 0.13
CA ASN A 231 0.75 29.08 0.93
C ASN A 231 -0.56 29.20 0.13
N VAL A 232 -0.69 28.49 -0.99
CA VAL A 232 -1.96 28.33 -1.70
C VAL A 232 -2.84 27.37 -0.90
N LYS A 233 -4.13 27.68 -0.77
CA LYS A 233 -5.08 26.82 -0.03
C LYS A 233 -5.48 25.62 -0.86
N VAL A 234 -5.00 24.47 -0.44
CA VAL A 234 -5.14 23.21 -1.15
C VAL A 234 -6.22 22.34 -0.52
N VAL A 235 -7.09 21.81 -1.38
CA VAL A 235 -7.99 20.70 -1.04
C VAL A 235 -7.56 19.47 -1.84
N CYS A 236 -7.21 18.39 -1.14
CA CYS A 236 -6.88 17.11 -1.76
C CYS A 236 -7.91 16.05 -1.38
N VAL A 237 -8.58 15.46 -2.36
CA VAL A 237 -9.43 14.29 -2.16
C VAL A 237 -8.69 13.05 -2.65
N SER A 238 -8.48 12.09 -1.78
CA SER A 238 -7.65 10.93 -2.05
C SER A 238 -8.29 9.62 -1.59
N THR A 239 -7.80 8.52 -2.12
CA THR A 239 -7.94 7.21 -1.50
C THR A 239 -6.71 6.93 -0.60
N GLN A 240 -6.57 5.72 -0.07
CA GLN A 240 -5.46 5.32 0.83
C GLN A 240 -4.05 5.54 0.23
N VAL A 241 -3.93 5.85 -1.05
CA VAL A 241 -2.62 6.08 -1.71
C VAL A 241 -1.83 7.25 -1.12
N ILE A 242 -2.46 8.15 -0.36
CA ILE A 242 -1.83 9.27 0.34
C ILE A 242 -1.26 8.87 1.72
N GLU A 243 -1.75 7.78 2.30
CA GLU A 243 -1.43 7.36 3.67
C GLU A 243 0.05 6.98 3.83
N ALA A 244 0.66 6.45 2.77
CA ALA A 244 2.05 6.03 2.81
C ALA A 244 2.86 6.56 1.60
N GLY A 245 4.14 6.88 1.81
CA GLY A 245 5.06 7.31 0.75
C GLY A 245 4.85 8.73 0.21
N VAL A 246 3.99 9.54 0.83
CA VAL A 246 3.74 10.93 0.42
C VAL A 246 4.10 11.87 1.55
N ASN A 247 5.04 12.79 1.32
CA ASN A 247 5.47 13.77 2.30
C ASN A 247 4.77 15.13 2.07
N VAL A 248 3.54 15.23 2.58
CA VAL A 248 2.71 16.44 2.57
C VAL A 248 2.12 16.67 3.96
N SER A 249 1.82 17.93 4.28
CA SER A 249 1.22 18.35 5.55
C SER A 249 -0.02 19.18 5.29
N PHE A 250 -1.12 18.83 5.94
CA PHE A 250 -2.39 19.56 5.87
C PHE A 250 -2.79 20.06 7.25
N GLU A 251 -3.52 21.18 7.31
CA GLU A 251 -3.98 21.75 8.59
C GLU A 251 -5.18 20.98 9.15
N ARG A 252 -6.02 20.43 8.26
CA ARG A 252 -7.22 19.66 8.59
C ARG A 252 -7.29 18.40 7.73
N VAL A 253 -7.80 17.33 8.32
CA VAL A 253 -7.96 16.06 7.63
C VAL A 253 -9.34 15.49 7.93
N ILE A 254 -10.02 15.02 6.89
CA ILE A 254 -11.24 14.20 7.00
C ILE A 254 -10.85 12.79 6.57
N ARG A 255 -11.10 11.79 7.42
CA ARG A 255 -10.96 10.37 7.07
C ARG A 255 -12.32 9.70 7.14
N LEU A 256 -12.82 9.20 6.02
CA LEU A 256 -13.96 8.29 6.06
C LEU A 256 -13.58 7.06 6.86
N GLN A 257 -14.46 6.62 7.75
CA GLN A 257 -14.17 5.60 8.75
C GLN A 257 -13.62 4.31 8.12
N ALA A 258 -12.46 3.88 8.61
CA ALA A 258 -11.73 2.69 8.19
C ALA A 258 -11.12 1.98 9.42
N GLY A 259 -10.09 1.15 9.23
CA GLY A 259 -9.28 0.64 10.32
C GLY A 259 -8.57 1.76 11.08
N LEU A 260 -8.36 1.57 12.40
CA LEU A 260 -7.67 2.57 13.23
C LEU A 260 -6.23 2.81 12.77
N ASP A 261 -5.56 1.80 12.27
CA ASP A 261 -4.24 1.87 11.65
C ASP A 261 -4.20 2.87 10.48
N SER A 262 -5.15 2.76 9.57
CA SER A 262 -5.33 3.68 8.43
C SER A 262 -5.72 5.11 8.89
N ILE A 263 -6.58 5.23 9.91
CA ILE A 263 -6.95 6.53 10.50
C ILE A 263 -5.71 7.22 11.08
N ILE A 264 -4.87 6.51 11.83
CA ILE A 264 -3.65 7.05 12.43
C ILE A 264 -2.62 7.42 11.34
N GLN A 265 -2.46 6.61 10.30
CA GLN A 265 -1.59 6.96 9.15
C GLN A 265 -2.06 8.23 8.43
N THR A 266 -3.37 8.36 8.25
CA THR A 266 -3.99 9.57 7.67
C THR A 266 -3.80 10.77 8.62
N ALA A 267 -4.00 10.61 9.92
CA ALA A 267 -3.75 11.64 10.94
C ALA A 267 -2.28 12.08 10.94
N GLY A 268 -1.35 11.18 10.61
CA GLY A 268 0.06 11.50 10.38
C GLY A 268 0.34 12.44 9.20
N ARG A 269 -0.67 12.76 8.36
CA ARG A 269 -0.62 13.79 7.32
C ARG A 269 -1.19 15.14 7.80
N CYS A 270 -1.80 15.16 8.97
CA CYS A 270 -2.28 16.37 9.63
C CYS A 270 -1.14 16.98 10.46
N ASN A 271 -0.89 18.29 10.30
CA ASN A 271 0.15 19.01 11.04
C ASN A 271 1.49 18.23 11.13
N ARG A 272 1.88 17.61 10.01
CA ARG A 272 3.02 16.69 9.95
C ARG A 272 4.33 17.33 10.37
N HIS A 273 4.52 18.60 10.01
CA HIS A 273 5.73 19.35 10.30
C HIS A 273 5.65 20.21 11.57
N GLY A 274 4.50 20.19 12.29
CA GLY A 274 4.31 20.98 13.49
C GLY A 274 4.14 22.49 13.20
N GLU A 275 3.49 22.83 12.10
CA GLU A 275 3.27 24.20 11.64
C GLU A 275 2.20 24.94 12.46
N CYS A 276 1.34 24.20 13.13
CA CYS A 276 0.36 24.72 14.10
C CYS A 276 0.43 23.92 15.41
N ASP A 277 -0.12 24.49 16.48
CA ASP A 277 -0.09 23.86 17.80
C ASP A 277 -0.77 22.49 17.78
N ILE A 278 -1.99 22.39 17.22
CA ILE A 278 -2.75 21.16 17.09
C ILE A 278 -3.50 21.15 15.75
N GLY A 279 -3.27 20.08 14.96
CA GLY A 279 -4.06 19.75 13.81
C GLY A 279 -5.28 18.90 14.19
N TYR A 280 -6.33 18.92 13.38
CA TYR A 280 -7.54 18.12 13.64
C TYR A 280 -7.81 17.13 12.52
N THR A 281 -8.00 15.89 12.91
CA THR A 281 -8.43 14.81 12.01
C THR A 281 -9.83 14.37 12.38
N TYR A 282 -10.78 14.48 11.44
CA TYR A 282 -12.18 14.15 11.63
C TYR A 282 -12.46 12.77 11.05
N ILE A 283 -12.98 11.85 11.87
CA ILE A 283 -13.48 10.55 11.42
C ILE A 283 -14.97 10.70 11.12
N ILE A 284 -15.38 10.36 9.90
CA ILE A 284 -16.77 10.42 9.48
C ILE A 284 -17.20 9.03 8.99
N LYS A 285 -18.28 8.49 9.57
CA LYS A 285 -18.90 7.27 9.06
C LYS A 285 -19.81 7.62 7.89
N LEU A 286 -19.47 7.16 6.68
CA LEU A 286 -20.28 7.38 5.50
C LEU A 286 -21.51 6.44 5.51
N ASN A 287 -22.71 7.03 5.37
CA ASN A 287 -23.95 6.28 5.26
C ASN A 287 -24.08 5.64 3.86
N GLY A 288 -24.47 4.38 3.82
CA GLY A 288 -24.67 3.65 2.56
C GLY A 288 -23.38 3.19 1.86
N GLU A 289 -22.21 3.35 2.48
CA GLU A 289 -20.93 2.87 1.95
C GLU A 289 -20.94 1.35 1.75
N LYS A 290 -20.46 0.90 0.58
CA LYS A 290 -20.40 -0.52 0.19
C LYS A 290 -18.94 -0.99 0.11
N LEU A 291 -18.49 -1.78 1.08
CA LEU A 291 -17.11 -2.29 1.18
C LEU A 291 -17.00 -3.80 0.94
N THR A 292 -18.05 -4.48 0.47
CA THR A 292 -18.07 -5.95 0.26
C THR A 292 -16.94 -6.49 -0.61
N MET A 293 -16.39 -5.66 -1.51
CA MET A 293 -15.23 -6.01 -2.35
C MET A 293 -13.90 -5.67 -1.67
N LEU A 294 -13.91 -5.11 -0.47
CA LEU A 294 -12.75 -4.65 0.29
C LEU A 294 -12.84 -5.16 1.75
N PRO A 295 -12.81 -6.49 1.95
CA PRO A 295 -13.07 -7.11 3.25
C PRO A 295 -12.10 -6.66 4.34
N ASP A 296 -10.84 -6.41 4.02
CA ASP A 296 -9.86 -5.92 5.01
C ASP A 296 -10.23 -4.54 5.54
N ILE A 297 -10.71 -3.64 4.66
CA ILE A 297 -11.18 -2.31 5.07
C ILE A 297 -12.47 -2.42 5.89
N GLU A 298 -13.39 -3.30 5.49
CA GLU A 298 -14.65 -3.52 6.20
C GLU A 298 -14.41 -4.08 7.61
N ASN A 299 -13.53 -5.07 7.76
CA ASN A 299 -13.15 -5.65 9.04
C ASN A 299 -12.48 -4.62 9.96
N GLY A 300 -11.55 -3.84 9.43
CA GLY A 300 -10.91 -2.73 10.15
C GLY A 300 -11.91 -1.67 10.60
N LYS A 301 -12.84 -1.26 9.71
CA LYS A 301 -13.92 -0.33 10.02
C LYS A 301 -14.84 -0.84 11.14
N ASN A 302 -15.18 -2.14 11.12
CA ASN A 302 -16.02 -2.75 12.13
C ASN A 302 -15.31 -2.81 13.51
N ALA A 303 -14.02 -3.15 13.53
CA ALA A 303 -13.19 -3.11 14.75
C ALA A 303 -13.11 -1.68 15.33
N THR A 304 -12.87 -0.70 14.47
CA THR A 304 -12.86 0.73 14.85
C THR A 304 -14.22 1.19 15.36
N SER A 305 -15.33 0.83 14.69
CA SER A 305 -16.69 1.14 15.16
C SER A 305 -16.92 0.62 16.58
N SER A 306 -16.51 -0.62 16.85
CA SER A 306 -16.63 -1.24 18.17
C SER A 306 -15.76 -0.55 19.23
N LEU A 307 -14.57 -0.06 18.85
CA LEU A 307 -13.72 0.72 19.75
C LEU A 307 -14.34 2.10 20.05
N LEU A 308 -14.84 2.80 19.03
CA LEU A 308 -15.48 4.12 19.18
C LEU A 308 -16.73 4.07 20.09
N VAL A 309 -17.43 2.96 20.16
CA VAL A 309 -18.49 2.77 21.16
C VAL A 309 -17.90 2.71 22.58
N GLU A 310 -16.79 1.98 22.76
CA GLU A 310 -16.14 1.86 24.08
C GLU A 310 -15.54 3.19 24.58
N THR A 311 -15.07 4.08 23.71
CA THR A 311 -14.57 5.40 24.12
C THR A 311 -15.58 6.24 24.86
N ARG A 312 -16.88 6.00 24.65
CA ARG A 312 -17.98 6.73 25.33
C ARG A 312 -18.13 6.37 26.79
N TYR A 313 -17.69 5.16 27.18
CA TYR A 313 -17.89 4.62 28.53
C TYR A 313 -16.59 4.35 29.27
N ASN A 314 -15.43 4.46 28.61
CA ASN A 314 -14.14 4.16 29.20
C ASN A 314 -13.08 5.19 28.77
N ASP A 315 -12.67 6.01 29.72
CA ASP A 315 -11.71 7.09 29.50
C ASP A 315 -10.34 6.59 29.02
N LYS A 316 -9.99 5.32 29.30
CA LYS A 316 -8.75 4.69 28.85
C LYS A 316 -8.60 4.69 27.33
N TYR A 317 -9.70 4.66 26.59
CA TYR A 317 -9.69 4.59 25.12
C TYR A 317 -10.06 5.92 24.44
N LYS A 318 -10.17 7.04 25.18
CA LYS A 318 -10.52 8.34 24.62
C LYS A 318 -9.47 8.84 23.62
N ASP A 319 -8.19 8.63 23.92
CA ASP A 319 -7.12 8.90 22.98
C ASP A 319 -6.94 7.69 22.05
N LEU A 320 -7.42 7.85 20.81
CA LEU A 320 -7.34 6.78 19.79
C LEU A 320 -5.91 6.46 19.35
N MET A 321 -4.96 7.37 19.61
CA MET A 321 -3.55 7.17 19.29
C MET A 321 -2.77 6.53 20.47
N SER A 322 -3.41 6.30 21.61
CA SER A 322 -2.78 5.66 22.75
C SER A 322 -2.45 4.19 22.48
N PRO A 323 -1.36 3.63 23.05
CA PRO A 323 -1.02 2.22 22.94
C PRO A 323 -2.19 1.30 23.35
N GLU A 324 -2.97 1.70 24.37
CA GLU A 324 -4.12 0.96 24.86
C GLU A 324 -5.24 0.89 23.83
N SER A 325 -5.54 1.98 23.14
CA SER A 325 -6.55 2.03 22.08
C SER A 325 -6.11 1.22 20.88
N ILE A 326 -4.85 1.31 20.47
CA ILE A 326 -4.26 0.52 19.39
C ILE A 326 -4.32 -0.96 19.72
N LYS A 327 -3.90 -1.37 20.92
CA LYS A 327 -4.00 -2.76 21.38
C LYS A 327 -5.44 -3.25 21.35
N ARG A 328 -6.38 -2.45 21.87
CA ARG A 328 -7.80 -2.81 21.89
C ARG A 328 -8.38 -2.98 20.50
N TYR A 329 -7.97 -2.14 19.55
CA TYR A 329 -8.35 -2.24 18.16
C TYR A 329 -7.87 -3.56 17.54
N TYR A 330 -6.59 -3.90 17.66
CA TYR A 330 -6.07 -5.14 17.09
C TYR A 330 -6.65 -6.39 17.75
N THR A 331 -6.86 -6.37 19.08
CA THR A 331 -7.59 -7.46 19.77
C THR A 331 -9.00 -7.67 19.19
N LYS A 332 -9.72 -6.59 18.85
CA LYS A 332 -11.03 -6.69 18.21
C LYS A 332 -10.94 -7.17 16.77
N LEU A 333 -9.98 -6.64 16.02
CA LEU A 333 -9.75 -7.01 14.62
C LEU A 333 -9.47 -8.51 14.51
N TYR A 334 -8.62 -9.05 15.34
CA TYR A 334 -8.22 -10.46 15.29
C TYR A 334 -9.31 -11.40 15.83
N LYS A 335 -10.12 -10.98 16.79
CA LYS A 335 -11.23 -11.79 17.34
C LYS A 335 -12.48 -11.81 16.45
N ASN A 336 -12.73 -10.75 15.68
CA ASN A 336 -13.90 -10.66 14.82
C ASN A 336 -13.79 -11.48 13.53
N SER A 337 -12.59 -11.93 13.18
CA SER A 337 -12.30 -12.81 12.06
C SER A 337 -12.04 -14.23 12.54
N HIS A 338 -12.36 -15.21 11.72
CA HIS A 338 -11.97 -16.59 12.02
C HIS A 338 -10.45 -16.69 11.96
N GLY A 339 -9.81 -17.30 12.99
CA GLY A 339 -8.35 -17.46 13.04
C GLY A 339 -7.77 -18.07 11.75
N ALA A 340 -8.50 -18.98 11.13
CA ALA A 340 -8.12 -19.59 9.84
C ALA A 340 -7.94 -18.59 8.69
N ASP A 341 -8.56 -17.40 8.75
CA ASP A 341 -8.38 -16.34 7.73
C ASP A 341 -6.98 -15.72 7.78
N GLN A 342 -6.27 -15.87 8.91
CA GLN A 342 -4.88 -15.39 9.08
C GLN A 342 -3.83 -16.39 8.58
N ASP A 343 -4.22 -17.61 8.20
CA ASP A 343 -3.35 -18.74 7.90
C ASP A 343 -3.17 -18.97 6.40
N TYR A 344 -3.53 -18.02 5.58
CA TYR A 344 -3.48 -18.08 4.12
C TYR A 344 -4.31 -19.23 3.54
N TYR A 345 -5.63 -19.06 3.51
CA TYR A 345 -6.54 -20.05 2.96
C TYR A 345 -6.45 -20.15 1.43
N ILE A 346 -6.36 -21.37 0.90
CA ILE A 346 -6.26 -21.69 -0.52
C ILE A 346 -7.58 -22.37 -0.94
N SER A 347 -8.47 -21.58 -1.55
CA SER A 347 -9.86 -21.98 -1.84
C SER A 347 -9.98 -23.21 -2.74
N ASN A 348 -9.13 -23.33 -3.77
CA ASN A 348 -9.12 -24.45 -4.70
C ASN A 348 -8.66 -25.78 -4.07
N LEU A 349 -7.97 -25.74 -2.93
CA LEU A 349 -7.51 -26.90 -2.20
C LEU A 349 -8.35 -27.20 -0.94
N GLY A 350 -9.18 -26.25 -0.51
CA GLY A 350 -9.93 -26.35 0.75
C GLY A 350 -9.05 -26.42 2.01
N LYS A 351 -7.78 -25.98 1.92
CA LYS A 351 -6.76 -26.01 2.97
C LYS A 351 -6.06 -24.67 3.11
N ASN A 352 -5.49 -24.39 4.28
CA ASN A 352 -4.61 -23.24 4.44
C ASN A 352 -3.12 -23.63 4.30
N MET A 353 -2.25 -22.61 4.16
CA MET A 353 -0.81 -22.83 4.01
C MET A 353 -0.20 -23.56 5.21
N VAL A 354 -0.67 -23.29 6.41
CA VAL A 354 -0.16 -23.94 7.63
C VAL A 354 -0.43 -25.44 7.58
N GLN A 355 -1.63 -25.87 7.16
CA GLN A 355 -1.97 -27.27 6.97
C GLN A 355 -1.12 -27.98 5.90
N LEU A 356 -0.71 -27.25 4.84
CA LEU A 356 0.16 -27.81 3.80
C LEU A 356 1.62 -27.93 4.24
N LEU A 357 2.08 -27.05 5.13
CA LEU A 357 3.47 -26.98 5.60
C LEU A 357 3.68 -27.71 6.93
N ALA A 358 2.62 -27.87 7.74
CA ALA A 358 2.69 -28.61 8.98
C ALA A 358 2.62 -30.13 8.73
N ASN A 359 3.16 -30.89 9.68
CA ASN A 359 3.00 -32.34 9.73
C ASN A 359 1.55 -32.64 10.16
N ASP A 360 0.72 -33.10 9.22
CA ASP A 360 -0.66 -33.51 9.52
C ASP A 360 -0.66 -34.96 10.07
N PRO A 361 -0.93 -35.18 11.35
CA PRO A 361 -0.89 -36.50 11.95
C PRO A 361 -1.98 -37.44 11.40
N GLU A 362 -3.00 -36.92 10.72
CA GLU A 362 -4.05 -37.74 10.07
C GLU A 362 -3.63 -38.21 8.67
N ASN A 363 -2.47 -37.83 8.18
CA ASN A 363 -1.99 -38.18 6.85
C ASN A 363 -1.13 -39.44 6.90
N GLU A 364 -1.55 -40.50 6.24
CA GLU A 364 -0.86 -41.83 6.22
C GLU A 364 0.46 -41.81 5.42
N TYR A 365 0.90 -40.68 4.86
CA TYR A 365 2.10 -40.60 4.02
C TYR A 365 3.34 -40.21 4.82
N LEU A 366 4.46 -40.88 4.53
CA LEU A 366 5.79 -40.66 5.16
C LEU A 366 6.34 -39.22 5.03
N LEU A 367 5.87 -38.47 4.06
CA LEU A 367 6.21 -37.06 3.85
C LEU A 367 4.93 -36.24 3.92
N ASN A 368 4.62 -35.75 5.10
CA ASN A 368 3.37 -35.04 5.37
C ASN A 368 3.41 -33.55 5.02
N ILE A 369 4.47 -33.08 4.34
CA ILE A 369 4.66 -31.68 3.96
C ILE A 369 4.48 -31.52 2.46
N SER A 370 3.53 -30.68 2.05
CA SER A 370 3.25 -30.36 0.65
C SER A 370 3.91 -29.06 0.20
N ALA A 371 5.21 -28.89 0.47
CA ALA A 371 5.94 -27.64 0.25
C ALA A 371 5.88 -27.13 -1.21
N LYS A 372 5.94 -28.04 -2.21
CA LYS A 372 5.82 -27.65 -3.62
C LYS A 372 4.43 -27.08 -3.94
N THR A 373 3.37 -27.77 -3.49
CA THR A 373 1.98 -27.32 -3.69
C THR A 373 1.73 -26.01 -2.95
N ALA A 374 2.22 -25.88 -1.72
CA ALA A 374 2.16 -24.66 -0.94
C ALA A 374 2.81 -23.50 -1.70
N GLY A 375 4.05 -23.68 -2.15
CA GLY A 375 4.80 -22.63 -2.86
C GLY A 375 4.23 -22.26 -4.24
N GLN A 376 3.55 -23.20 -4.93
CA GLN A 376 2.87 -22.91 -6.20
C GLN A 376 1.59 -22.07 -6.01
N ASN A 377 0.94 -22.18 -4.86
CA ASN A 377 -0.26 -21.44 -4.53
C ASN A 377 0.01 -20.19 -3.66
N PHE A 378 1.28 -19.92 -3.35
CA PHE A 378 1.65 -18.76 -2.55
C PHE A 378 1.80 -17.50 -3.41
N HIS A 379 0.94 -16.52 -3.18
CA HIS A 379 0.96 -15.21 -3.82
C HIS A 379 0.72 -14.11 -2.78
N VAL A 380 1.73 -13.28 -2.52
CA VAL A 380 1.60 -12.19 -1.54
C VAL A 380 0.58 -11.16 -2.00
N ILE A 381 0.63 -10.81 -3.27
CA ILE A 381 -0.37 -9.96 -3.93
C ILE A 381 -1.33 -10.87 -4.68
N ASN A 382 -2.63 -10.65 -4.54
CA ASN A 382 -3.60 -11.34 -5.39
C ASN A 382 -3.39 -10.87 -6.83
N ASP A 383 -3.06 -11.80 -7.72
CA ASP A 383 -2.85 -11.53 -9.16
C ASP A 383 -4.18 -11.27 -9.91
N ASP A 384 -5.26 -10.94 -9.19
CA ASP A 384 -6.58 -10.68 -9.76
C ASP A 384 -6.66 -9.36 -10.54
N THR A 385 -5.55 -8.62 -10.66
CA THR A 385 -5.51 -7.37 -11.42
C THR A 385 -4.72 -7.52 -12.71
N VAL A 386 -5.20 -6.82 -13.73
CA VAL A 386 -4.61 -6.76 -15.06
C VAL A 386 -3.92 -5.41 -15.25
N GLN A 387 -2.71 -5.43 -15.81
CA GLN A 387 -1.93 -4.23 -16.07
C GLN A 387 -2.34 -3.54 -17.37
N VAL A 388 -2.70 -2.27 -17.30
CA VAL A 388 -3.11 -1.46 -18.45
C VAL A 388 -2.18 -0.26 -18.58
N VAL A 389 -1.51 -0.13 -19.73
CA VAL A 389 -0.74 1.08 -20.05
C VAL A 389 -1.68 2.18 -20.47
N VAL A 390 -1.59 3.33 -19.81
CA VAL A 390 -2.49 4.48 -19.99
C VAL A 390 -1.81 5.65 -20.71
N PRO A 391 -2.56 6.46 -21.47
CA PRO A 391 -2.02 7.48 -22.35
C PRO A 391 -1.64 8.80 -21.64
N TYR A 392 -1.13 8.73 -20.42
CA TYR A 392 -0.66 9.89 -19.69
C TYR A 392 0.69 10.37 -20.26
N LYS A 393 0.75 11.60 -20.83
CA LYS A 393 1.99 12.21 -21.36
C LYS A 393 2.79 11.25 -22.29
N GLU A 394 3.99 10.83 -21.86
CA GLU A 394 4.84 9.89 -22.60
C GLU A 394 4.18 8.50 -22.78
N GLY A 395 3.24 8.12 -21.92
CA GLY A 395 2.47 6.90 -22.06
C GLY A 395 1.75 6.80 -23.40
N ALA A 396 1.20 7.91 -23.91
CA ALA A 396 0.57 7.96 -25.23
C ALA A 396 1.57 7.63 -26.37
N LYS A 397 2.81 8.11 -26.26
CA LYS A 397 3.86 7.81 -27.25
C LYS A 397 4.29 6.33 -27.16
N ILE A 398 4.35 5.78 -25.96
CA ILE A 398 4.68 4.37 -25.74
C ILE A 398 3.61 3.48 -26.36
N ILE A 399 2.31 3.76 -26.09
CA ILE A 399 1.18 3.07 -26.73
C ILE A 399 1.28 3.13 -28.24
N GLY A 400 1.51 4.35 -28.80
CA GLY A 400 1.67 4.53 -30.24
C GLY A 400 2.79 3.69 -30.85
N LYS A 401 3.93 3.56 -30.17
CA LYS A 401 5.03 2.70 -30.60
C LYS A 401 4.61 1.22 -30.61
N PHE A 402 3.99 0.72 -29.56
CA PHE A 402 3.50 -0.67 -29.51
C PHE A 402 2.48 -0.97 -30.63
N LEU A 403 1.65 0.00 -31.00
CA LEU A 403 0.62 -0.16 -32.04
C LEU A 403 1.17 0.02 -33.47
N SER A 404 2.36 0.59 -33.65
CA SER A 404 2.90 0.93 -34.98
C SER A 404 3.37 -0.27 -35.82
N ASN A 405 3.19 -1.53 -35.36
CA ASN A 405 3.62 -2.75 -36.03
C ASN A 405 5.09 -2.76 -36.52
N THR A 406 5.92 -1.92 -35.93
CA THR A 406 7.36 -1.92 -36.20
C THR A 406 7.95 -3.15 -35.54
N TYR A 407 8.66 -3.98 -36.28
CA TYR A 407 9.37 -5.14 -35.71
C TYR A 407 10.45 -4.60 -34.76
N PHE A 408 10.20 -4.69 -33.46
CA PHE A 408 11.19 -4.44 -32.45
C PHE A 408 12.02 -5.72 -32.24
N ASP A 409 13.31 -5.58 -32.08
CA ASP A 409 14.10 -6.64 -31.50
C ASP A 409 13.74 -6.83 -30.02
N LEU A 410 14.22 -7.91 -29.41
CA LEU A 410 13.93 -8.24 -28.02
C LEU A 410 14.35 -7.11 -27.05
N HIS A 411 15.52 -6.48 -27.31
CA HIS A 411 16.03 -5.40 -26.49
C HIS A 411 15.14 -4.16 -26.53
N GLN A 412 14.71 -3.75 -27.72
CA GLN A 412 13.80 -2.61 -27.92
C GLN A 412 12.46 -2.87 -27.25
N THR A 413 11.93 -4.09 -27.35
CA THR A 413 10.68 -4.47 -26.68
C THR A 413 10.83 -4.40 -25.16
N LEU A 414 11.90 -4.96 -24.61
CA LEU A 414 12.18 -4.91 -23.18
C LEU A 414 12.36 -3.47 -22.66
N ASP A 415 13.02 -2.60 -23.42
CA ASP A 415 13.18 -1.19 -23.06
C ASP A 415 11.81 -0.47 -23.04
N LEU A 416 10.98 -0.69 -24.06
CA LEU A 416 9.63 -0.13 -24.08
C LEU A 416 8.77 -0.62 -22.91
N VAL A 417 8.83 -1.91 -22.57
CA VAL A 417 8.13 -2.47 -21.42
C VAL A 417 8.64 -1.86 -20.11
N LYS A 418 9.96 -1.68 -19.97
CA LYS A 418 10.54 -0.99 -18.79
C LYS A 418 10.02 0.45 -18.68
N ARG A 419 10.03 1.20 -19.77
CA ARG A 419 9.53 2.60 -19.81
C ARG A 419 8.02 2.67 -19.55
N ALA A 420 7.26 1.66 -19.98
CA ALA A 420 5.82 1.60 -19.74
C ALA A 420 5.45 1.45 -18.27
N LYS A 421 6.33 0.92 -17.39
CA LYS A 421 6.04 0.66 -15.96
C LYS A 421 5.48 1.89 -15.23
N GLY A 422 6.03 3.07 -15.48
CA GLY A 422 5.55 4.33 -14.88
C GLY A 422 4.16 4.78 -15.33
N TYR A 423 3.62 4.16 -16.39
CA TYR A 423 2.35 4.50 -17.03
C TYR A 423 1.31 3.36 -16.93
N ILE A 424 1.51 2.41 -16.03
CA ILE A 424 0.62 1.29 -15.79
C ILE A 424 -0.39 1.63 -14.69
N VAL A 425 -1.63 1.24 -14.92
CA VAL A 425 -2.72 1.20 -13.93
C VAL A 425 -3.16 -0.25 -13.78
N SER A 426 -3.32 -0.70 -12.54
CA SER A 426 -3.88 -2.03 -12.24
C SER A 426 -5.41 -1.97 -12.22
N CYS A 427 -6.04 -2.81 -13.05
CA CYS A 427 -7.48 -2.89 -13.21
C CYS A 427 -8.01 -4.25 -12.73
N TYR A 428 -9.18 -4.28 -12.12
CA TYR A 428 -9.88 -5.52 -11.81
C TYR A 428 -10.44 -6.19 -13.09
N PRO A 429 -10.64 -7.52 -13.10
CA PRO A 429 -11.12 -8.24 -14.28
C PRO A 429 -12.43 -7.69 -14.84
N ASN A 430 -13.40 -7.35 -14.00
CA ASN A 430 -14.67 -6.76 -14.42
C ASN A 430 -14.51 -5.40 -15.12
N GLN A 431 -13.53 -4.60 -14.71
CA GLN A 431 -13.21 -3.32 -15.37
C GLN A 431 -12.59 -3.56 -16.75
N ILE A 432 -11.67 -4.54 -16.86
CA ILE A 432 -11.06 -4.94 -18.14
C ILE A 432 -12.11 -5.51 -19.10
N GLU A 433 -13.02 -6.38 -18.64
CA GLU A 433 -14.10 -6.90 -19.46
C GLU A 433 -14.98 -5.80 -20.06
N LYS A 434 -15.26 -4.74 -19.28
CA LYS A 434 -15.99 -3.56 -19.77
C LYS A 434 -15.20 -2.85 -20.86
N LEU A 435 -13.92 -2.54 -20.61
CA LEU A 435 -13.04 -1.87 -21.58
C LEU A 435 -12.85 -2.70 -22.87
N MET A 436 -12.81 -4.03 -22.78
CA MET A 436 -12.73 -4.92 -23.92
C MET A 436 -14.03 -4.93 -24.74
N LYS A 437 -15.20 -4.98 -24.08
CA LYS A 437 -16.51 -4.88 -24.77
C LYS A 437 -16.63 -3.59 -25.56
N ASP A 438 -16.13 -2.49 -25.02
CA ASP A 438 -16.14 -1.19 -25.68
C ASP A 438 -14.97 -0.99 -26.67
N LYS A 439 -14.16 -2.04 -26.89
CA LYS A 439 -12.97 -2.01 -27.77
C LYS A 439 -12.00 -0.87 -27.40
N SER A 440 -11.96 -0.51 -26.13
CA SER A 440 -11.14 0.59 -25.62
C SER A 440 -9.73 0.17 -25.21
N VAL A 441 -9.46 -1.14 -25.15
CA VAL A 441 -8.15 -1.72 -24.86
C VAL A 441 -7.76 -2.76 -25.91
N THR A 442 -6.46 -2.88 -26.16
CA THR A 442 -5.84 -3.89 -27.02
C THR A 442 -4.79 -4.63 -26.21
N ILE A 443 -4.76 -5.96 -26.33
CA ILE A 443 -3.75 -6.79 -25.66
C ILE A 443 -2.49 -6.91 -26.53
N LEU A 444 -1.34 -6.78 -25.91
CA LEU A 444 -0.05 -7.16 -26.50
C LEU A 444 0.17 -8.65 -26.24
N GLU A 445 -0.06 -9.50 -27.25
CA GLU A 445 0.03 -10.96 -27.13
C GLU A 445 1.40 -11.45 -26.63
N THR A 446 2.47 -10.73 -26.96
CA THR A 446 3.85 -11.07 -26.57
C THR A 446 4.14 -10.87 -25.08
N THR A 447 3.45 -9.95 -24.41
CA THR A 447 3.72 -9.58 -23.01
C THR A 447 2.52 -9.75 -22.09
N GLY A 448 1.32 -9.94 -22.64
CA GLY A 448 0.07 -9.99 -21.87
C GLY A 448 -0.37 -8.65 -21.29
N ILE A 449 0.29 -7.54 -21.64
CA ILE A 449 -0.04 -6.19 -21.18
C ILE A 449 -1.15 -5.61 -22.05
N TYR A 450 -2.11 -4.93 -21.43
CA TYR A 450 -3.15 -4.21 -22.14
C TYR A 450 -2.74 -2.77 -22.41
N LEU A 451 -3.12 -2.25 -23.58
CA LEU A 451 -2.91 -0.85 -23.98
C LEU A 451 -4.27 -0.16 -24.04
N LEU A 452 -4.43 0.95 -23.35
CA LEU A 452 -5.64 1.77 -23.45
C LEU A 452 -5.56 2.58 -24.75
N THR A 453 -6.39 2.21 -25.73
CA THR A 453 -6.42 2.83 -27.07
C THR A 453 -7.46 3.94 -27.19
N ASN A 454 -8.52 3.90 -26.39
CA ASN A 454 -9.52 4.96 -26.32
C ASN A 454 -9.16 6.00 -25.24
N LEU A 455 -8.72 7.19 -25.68
CA LEU A 455 -8.26 8.26 -24.82
C LEU A 455 -9.36 8.81 -23.90
N SER A 456 -10.64 8.68 -24.26
CA SER A 456 -11.77 9.17 -23.43
C SER A 456 -11.94 8.44 -22.09
N TYR A 457 -11.25 7.31 -21.90
CA TYR A 457 -11.25 6.58 -20.64
C TYR A 457 -10.15 7.02 -19.67
N TYR A 458 -9.31 7.98 -20.03
CA TYR A 458 -8.28 8.50 -19.14
C TYR A 458 -8.22 10.02 -19.19
N ASN A 459 -8.46 10.70 -18.07
CA ASN A 459 -8.31 12.14 -17.98
C ASN A 459 -7.23 12.57 -16.97
N GLU A 460 -6.83 13.86 -17.06
CA GLU A 460 -5.75 14.39 -16.21
C GLU A 460 -6.18 14.70 -14.78
N GLU A 461 -7.48 14.67 -14.46
CA GLU A 461 -7.98 14.94 -13.11
C GLU A 461 -8.19 13.66 -12.32
N LEU A 462 -8.90 12.68 -12.89
CA LEU A 462 -9.32 11.48 -12.18
C LEU A 462 -8.52 10.21 -12.54
N GLY A 463 -7.72 10.24 -13.62
CA GLY A 463 -7.01 9.08 -14.14
C GLY A 463 -7.91 8.17 -14.98
N LEU A 464 -7.83 6.84 -14.78
CA LEU A 464 -8.62 5.87 -15.52
C LEU A 464 -10.07 5.86 -15.03
N LEU A 465 -11.00 6.08 -15.94
CA LEU A 465 -12.43 6.21 -15.69
C LEU A 465 -13.15 4.87 -15.86
N ASN A 466 -14.30 4.73 -15.21
CA ASN A 466 -15.21 3.60 -15.40
C ASN A 466 -16.12 3.75 -16.63
N GLU A 467 -16.30 4.97 -17.12
CA GLU A 467 -17.09 5.35 -18.29
C GLU A 467 -16.33 6.40 -19.09
N PRO A 468 -16.54 6.48 -20.42
CA PRO A 468 -15.82 7.43 -21.24
C PRO A 468 -16.21 8.87 -20.91
N ASP A 469 -15.21 9.74 -20.83
CA ASP A 469 -15.43 11.18 -20.71
C ASP A 469 -15.81 11.75 -22.08
N ASN A 470 -17.09 11.99 -22.30
CA ASN A 470 -17.60 12.52 -23.56
C ASN A 470 -17.32 14.04 -23.74
N THR A 471 -16.80 14.71 -22.71
CA THR A 471 -16.43 16.13 -22.81
C THR A 471 -15.11 16.33 -23.54
N ALA A 472 -14.26 15.32 -23.61
CA ALA A 472 -12.96 15.35 -24.30
C ALA A 472 -13.06 15.29 -25.85
N ILE A 473 -14.25 15.10 -26.42
CA ILE A 473 -14.47 14.96 -27.89
C ILE A 473 -14.72 16.34 -28.57
N MET A 474 -14.72 17.43 -27.85
CA MET A 474 -14.99 18.77 -28.40
C MET A 474 -13.74 19.64 -28.60
N PHE A 475 -12.64 19.05 -29.14
CA PHE A 475 -11.54 19.87 -29.68
C PHE A 475 -10.92 19.22 -30.91
#